data_c32f4b95025db832f00898ddc560fba0
#
_entry.id   c32f4b95025db832f00898ddc560fba0
#
_cell.length_a   1.000
_cell.length_b   1.000
_cell.length_c   1.000
_cell.angle_alpha   90.00
_cell.angle_beta   90.00
_cell.angle_gamma   90.00
#
_symmetry.space_group_name_H-M   'P 1'
#
loop_
_entity.id
_entity.type
_entity.pdbx_description
1 polymer ?
#
loop_
_entity_poly.entity_id
_entity_poly.type
_entity_poly.pdbx_seq_one_letter_code
_entity_poly.pdbx_strand_id
1 'polypeptide(L)'
;MTDLNVISRGPSDGPPLLLIHGAWHGAWCWEGNYLDFFAEAGFATHALDMRGHGQSPAVRPMRWNRIRHYVDDAARVIATLPSPPVVIGHSMGGFVTQHLMRRGVPMRGAGLLCALPNSGALPVALKTLRRTPRTFFRILSHASLWPMVEDPAHAAHLFLDREADADEIATFHARLSDESFMGFLDMTALALPRLPRKAPPVAVVGGELDQIFPPASQRELAHRFRTTATIIANGPHDLMLSRRWRASAQAFLDWLHTLP
;
A
#
# COMPACT_ATOMS: atom_id res chain seq x y z
N MET A 1 22.26 10.00 7.35
CA MET A 1 20.83 9.61 7.11
C MET A 1 20.88 8.42 6.20
N THR A 2 20.19 7.34 6.50
CA THR A 2 20.14 6.15 5.63
C THR A 2 19.41 6.50 4.35
N ASP A 3 20.03 6.28 3.20
CA ASP A 3 19.43 6.49 1.90
C ASP A 3 18.38 5.39 1.69
N LEU A 4 17.15 5.80 1.41
CA LEU A 4 16.07 4.88 1.06
C LEU A 4 16.22 4.46 -0.41
N ASN A 5 15.94 3.21 -0.70
CA ASN A 5 15.88 2.74 -2.07
C ASN A 5 14.61 3.24 -2.75
N VAL A 6 14.76 3.78 -3.96
CA VAL A 6 13.67 4.25 -4.83
C VAL A 6 13.93 3.74 -6.24
N ILE A 7 13.04 2.91 -6.75
CA ILE A 7 13.09 2.46 -8.15
C ILE A 7 12.36 3.51 -8.99
N SER A 8 13.04 4.05 -10.01
CA SER A 8 12.48 5.10 -10.87
C SER A 8 12.39 4.65 -12.32
N ARG A 9 11.35 5.08 -13.03
CA ARG A 9 11.13 4.86 -14.47
C ARG A 9 10.48 6.09 -15.08
N GLY A 10 10.55 6.18 -16.40
CA GLY A 10 9.94 7.24 -17.19
C GLY A 10 10.80 8.50 -17.37
N PRO A 11 10.23 9.52 -18.00
CA PRO A 11 10.96 10.76 -18.30
C PRO A 11 11.23 11.56 -17.02
N SER A 12 12.46 12.03 -16.85
CA SER A 12 12.86 12.78 -15.64
C SER A 12 12.16 14.14 -15.48
N ASP A 13 11.63 14.69 -16.56
CA ASP A 13 10.89 15.94 -16.64
C ASP A 13 9.36 15.73 -16.62
N GLY A 14 8.89 14.47 -16.57
CA GLY A 14 7.48 14.13 -16.44
C GLY A 14 6.90 14.51 -15.07
N PRO A 15 5.56 14.61 -14.95
CA PRO A 15 4.92 14.86 -13.68
C PRO A 15 5.23 13.71 -12.69
N PRO A 16 5.69 14.03 -11.45
CA PRO A 16 6.10 12.98 -10.52
C PRO A 16 4.92 12.15 -10.00
N LEU A 17 5.11 10.83 -9.96
CA LEU A 17 4.18 9.86 -9.38
C LEU A 17 4.94 8.97 -8.38
N LEU A 18 4.52 8.96 -7.11
CA LEU A 18 5.13 8.14 -6.07
C LEU A 18 4.23 6.97 -5.71
N LEU A 19 4.79 5.76 -5.77
CA LEU A 19 4.13 4.50 -5.40
C LEU A 19 4.64 4.03 -4.03
N ILE A 20 3.73 3.75 -3.07
CA ILE A 20 4.06 3.31 -1.72
C ILE A 20 3.44 1.93 -1.49
N HIS A 21 4.28 0.92 -1.22
CA HIS A 21 3.87 -0.47 -1.05
C HIS A 21 3.11 -0.73 0.27
N GLY A 22 2.46 -1.89 0.34
CA GLY A 22 1.76 -2.40 1.52
C GLY A 22 2.69 -3.08 2.54
N ALA A 23 2.10 -3.60 3.62
CA ALA A 23 2.81 -4.44 4.58
C ALA A 23 3.39 -5.68 3.90
N TRP A 24 4.52 -6.21 4.42
CA TRP A 24 5.31 -7.36 3.92
C TRP A 24 5.94 -7.18 2.54
N HIS A 25 5.60 -6.13 1.78
CA HIS A 25 6.07 -5.87 0.42
C HIS A 25 7.30 -4.95 0.39
N GLY A 26 7.72 -4.63 -0.82
CA GLY A 26 8.70 -3.61 -1.16
C GLY A 26 8.33 -2.97 -2.50
N ALA A 27 9.17 -2.06 -2.98
CA ALA A 27 8.99 -1.39 -4.26
C ALA A 27 8.85 -2.37 -5.44
N TRP A 28 9.38 -3.57 -5.28
CA TRP A 28 9.30 -4.66 -6.25
C TRP A 28 7.86 -5.02 -6.70
N CYS A 29 6.87 -4.79 -5.84
CA CYS A 29 5.48 -5.13 -6.19
C CYS A 29 4.88 -4.23 -7.29
N TRP A 30 5.58 -3.16 -7.63
CA TRP A 30 5.20 -2.22 -8.67
C TRP A 30 5.89 -2.47 -10.02
N GLU A 31 7.01 -3.23 -10.02
CA GLU A 31 7.79 -3.50 -11.23
C GLU A 31 7.04 -4.37 -12.22
N GLY A 32 7.31 -4.18 -13.51
CA GLY A 32 6.72 -4.93 -14.61
C GLY A 32 5.27 -4.55 -14.93
N ASN A 33 4.58 -3.88 -14.02
CA ASN A 33 3.18 -3.48 -14.16
C ASN A 33 3.00 -1.95 -13.97
N TYR A 34 2.68 -1.52 -12.74
CA TYR A 34 2.34 -0.13 -12.46
C TYR A 34 3.47 0.85 -12.76
N LEU A 35 4.69 0.51 -12.36
CA LEU A 35 5.85 1.40 -12.52
C LEU A 35 6.11 1.70 -14.00
N ASP A 36 6.10 0.66 -14.83
CA ASP A 36 6.36 0.78 -16.27
C ASP A 36 5.15 1.39 -17.00
N PHE A 37 3.93 0.98 -16.64
CA PHE A 37 2.68 1.52 -17.23
C PHE A 37 2.57 3.05 -17.10
N PHE A 38 2.81 3.59 -15.92
CA PHE A 38 2.76 5.04 -15.72
C PHE A 38 3.96 5.76 -16.32
N ALA A 39 5.12 5.12 -16.37
CA ALA A 39 6.29 5.64 -17.08
C ALA A 39 6.03 5.76 -18.58
N GLU A 40 5.41 4.74 -19.20
CA GLU A 40 4.99 4.77 -20.60
C GLU A 40 3.90 5.83 -20.85
N ALA A 41 3.05 6.12 -19.87
CA ALA A 41 2.07 7.20 -19.92
C ALA A 41 2.69 8.61 -19.70
N GLY A 42 4.01 8.71 -19.55
CA GLY A 42 4.73 9.99 -19.49
C GLY A 42 4.96 10.53 -18.06
N PHE A 43 4.72 9.74 -17.02
CA PHE A 43 5.00 10.14 -15.64
C PHE A 43 6.45 9.81 -15.23
N ALA A 44 7.07 10.69 -14.45
CA ALA A 44 8.28 10.34 -13.67
C ALA A 44 7.85 9.48 -12.49
N THR A 45 7.85 8.16 -12.67
CA THR A 45 7.29 7.21 -11.71
C THR A 45 8.37 6.69 -10.77
N HIS A 46 8.08 6.74 -9.47
CA HIS A 46 8.99 6.36 -8.40
C HIS A 46 8.31 5.36 -7.47
N ALA A 47 8.92 4.22 -7.19
CA ALA A 47 8.46 3.23 -6.22
C ALA A 47 9.42 3.21 -5.02
N LEU A 48 8.91 3.51 -3.83
CA LEU A 48 9.67 3.61 -2.60
C LEU A 48 9.72 2.27 -1.87
N ASP A 49 10.92 1.81 -1.48
CA ASP A 49 11.08 0.87 -0.38
C ASP A 49 11.06 1.63 0.96
N MET A 50 10.05 1.44 1.77
CA MET A 50 10.05 1.97 3.14
C MET A 50 11.14 1.30 3.98
N ARG A 51 11.63 1.96 5.05
CA ARG A 51 12.70 1.43 5.90
C ARG A 51 12.50 -0.02 6.31
N GLY A 52 13.52 -0.84 6.14
CA GLY A 52 13.52 -2.26 6.49
C GLY A 52 12.77 -3.17 5.52
N HIS A 53 12.28 -2.63 4.39
CA HIS A 53 11.65 -3.38 3.31
C HIS A 53 12.48 -3.29 2.03
N GLY A 54 12.37 -4.31 1.18
CA GLY A 54 13.10 -4.38 -0.08
C GLY A 54 14.59 -4.16 0.12
N GLN A 55 15.16 -3.15 -0.55
CA GLN A 55 16.57 -2.79 -0.45
C GLN A 55 16.82 -1.61 0.50
N SER A 56 15.79 -1.04 1.11
CA SER A 56 15.97 0.02 2.11
C SER A 56 16.48 -0.53 3.44
N PRO A 57 17.56 0.04 4.00
CA PRO A 57 18.15 -0.49 5.22
C PRO A 57 17.22 -0.38 6.42
N ALA A 58 17.32 -1.37 7.31
CA ALA A 58 16.65 -1.34 8.60
C ALA A 58 17.40 -0.39 9.56
N VAL A 59 16.73 0.64 10.03
CA VAL A 59 17.30 1.60 11.01
C VAL A 59 17.24 1.03 12.43
N ARG A 60 16.34 0.07 12.66
CA ARG A 60 16.09 -0.63 13.95
C ARG A 60 15.45 -1.99 13.67
N PRO A 61 15.33 -2.89 14.67
CA PRO A 61 14.56 -4.12 14.49
C PRO A 61 13.13 -3.81 14.00
N MET A 62 12.65 -4.54 12.98
CA MET A 62 11.40 -4.31 12.26
C MET A 62 10.23 -4.05 13.21
N ARG A 63 10.07 -4.86 14.26
CA ARG A 63 8.96 -4.78 15.22
C ARG A 63 8.76 -3.40 15.88
N TRP A 64 9.78 -2.54 15.92
CA TRP A 64 9.73 -1.21 16.55
C TRP A 64 9.45 -0.06 15.57
N ASN A 65 9.31 -0.33 14.28
CA ASN A 65 8.88 0.70 13.35
C ASN A 65 7.43 1.10 13.66
N ARG A 66 7.14 2.38 13.51
CA ARG A 66 5.80 2.95 13.69
C ARG A 66 5.34 3.52 12.35
N ILE A 67 4.05 3.62 12.14
CA ILE A 67 3.50 4.27 10.93
C ILE A 67 4.10 5.67 10.71
N ARG A 68 4.32 6.44 11.78
CA ARG A 68 4.99 7.75 11.66
C ARG A 68 6.35 7.69 10.99
N HIS A 69 7.12 6.60 11.18
CA HIS A 69 8.44 6.45 10.56
C HIS A 69 8.33 6.22 9.06
N TYR A 70 7.34 5.44 8.61
CA TYR A 70 7.05 5.24 7.19
C TYR A 70 6.53 6.52 6.53
N VAL A 71 5.73 7.29 7.26
CA VAL A 71 5.29 8.64 6.82
C VAL A 71 6.48 9.59 6.69
N ASP A 72 7.43 9.55 7.63
CA ASP A 72 8.66 10.35 7.56
C ASP A 72 9.54 9.96 6.36
N ASP A 73 9.61 8.65 6.04
CA ASP A 73 10.32 8.14 4.87
C ASP A 73 9.72 8.67 3.57
N ALA A 74 8.42 8.50 3.39
CA ALA A 74 7.72 8.96 2.20
C ALA A 74 7.78 10.50 2.07
N ALA A 75 7.63 11.25 3.17
CA ALA A 75 7.74 12.70 3.15
C ALA A 75 9.14 13.18 2.74
N ARG A 76 10.21 12.47 3.16
CA ARG A 76 11.58 12.79 2.73
C ARG A 76 11.76 12.56 1.24
N VAL A 77 11.26 11.44 0.70
CA VAL A 77 11.33 11.18 -0.74
C VAL A 77 10.53 12.23 -1.51
N ILE A 78 9.32 12.57 -1.08
CA ILE A 78 8.52 13.64 -1.70
C ILE A 78 9.30 14.98 -1.74
N ALA A 79 10.02 15.30 -0.67
CA ALA A 79 10.81 16.54 -0.61
C ALA A 79 12.01 16.59 -1.58
N THR A 80 12.44 15.46 -2.15
CA THR A 80 13.50 15.41 -3.16
C THR A 80 12.98 15.51 -4.59
N LEU A 81 11.66 15.37 -4.80
CA LEU A 81 11.06 15.43 -6.12
C LEU A 81 10.97 16.89 -6.63
N PRO A 82 11.06 17.11 -7.96
CA PRO A 82 11.12 18.45 -8.54
C PRO A 82 9.81 19.26 -8.33
N SER A 83 8.70 18.60 -8.11
CA SER A 83 7.39 19.20 -7.85
C SER A 83 6.52 18.28 -6.99
N PRO A 84 5.41 18.76 -6.39
CA PRO A 84 4.51 17.91 -5.62
C PRO A 84 4.00 16.74 -6.46
N PRO A 85 4.22 15.47 -6.03
CA PRO A 85 3.78 14.29 -6.79
C PRO A 85 2.29 14.02 -6.65
N VAL A 86 1.75 13.14 -7.48
CA VAL A 86 0.64 12.29 -7.08
C VAL A 86 1.21 11.11 -6.29
N VAL A 87 0.55 10.72 -5.20
CA VAL A 87 0.98 9.59 -4.37
C VAL A 87 -0.06 8.48 -4.46
N ILE A 88 0.31 7.28 -4.93
CA ILE A 88 -0.55 6.10 -4.90
C ILE A 88 -0.01 5.13 -3.84
N GLY A 89 -0.81 4.86 -2.81
CA GLY A 89 -0.46 3.93 -1.74
C GLY A 89 -1.34 2.69 -1.75
N HIS A 90 -0.69 1.51 -1.67
CA HIS A 90 -1.36 0.23 -1.55
C HIS A 90 -1.49 -0.18 -0.08
N SER A 91 -2.64 -0.67 0.34
CA SER A 91 -2.84 -1.27 1.66
C SER A 91 -2.33 -0.38 2.81
N MET A 92 -1.31 -0.79 3.58
CA MET A 92 -0.59 0.03 4.56
C MET A 92 0.00 1.30 3.93
N GLY A 93 0.51 1.24 2.71
CA GLY A 93 0.98 2.43 1.97
C GLY A 93 -0.13 3.45 1.73
N GLY A 94 -1.38 3.00 1.52
CA GLY A 94 -2.56 3.86 1.48
C GLY A 94 -2.86 4.53 2.82
N PHE A 95 -2.59 3.84 3.93
CA PHE A 95 -2.70 4.41 5.27
C PHE A 95 -1.59 5.45 5.52
N VAL A 96 -0.37 5.18 5.08
CA VAL A 96 0.74 6.15 5.08
C VAL A 96 0.37 7.39 4.26
N THR A 97 -0.23 7.21 3.09
CA THR A 97 -0.71 8.32 2.22
C THR A 97 -1.76 9.18 2.93
N GLN A 98 -2.70 8.57 3.67
CA GLN A 98 -3.67 9.32 4.48
C GLN A 98 -2.99 10.16 5.58
N HIS A 99 -1.91 9.65 6.19
CA HIS A 99 -1.12 10.40 7.16
C HIS A 99 -0.32 11.55 6.51
N LEU A 100 0.23 11.36 5.31
CA LEU A 100 0.88 12.42 4.53
C LEU A 100 -0.10 13.56 4.26
N MET A 101 -1.32 13.26 3.78
CA MET A 101 -2.39 14.24 3.60
C MET A 101 -2.72 14.97 4.91
N ARG A 102 -2.83 14.22 6.01
CA ARG A 102 -3.14 14.80 7.35
C ARG A 102 -2.05 15.74 7.85
N ARG A 103 -0.77 15.47 7.52
CA ARG A 103 0.37 16.33 7.83
C ARG A 103 0.48 17.56 6.92
N GLY A 104 -0.30 17.61 5.85
CA GLY A 104 -0.21 18.68 4.85
C GLY A 104 1.02 18.59 3.96
N VAL A 105 1.59 17.39 3.77
CA VAL A 105 2.69 17.17 2.82
C VAL A 105 2.19 17.54 1.41
N PRO A 106 2.89 18.40 0.66
CA PRO A 106 2.46 18.81 -0.66
C PRO A 106 2.33 17.64 -1.62
N MET A 107 1.15 17.48 -2.22
CA MET A 107 0.87 16.50 -3.27
C MET A 107 -0.26 17.00 -4.18
N ARG A 108 -0.22 16.64 -5.48
CA ARG A 108 -1.26 16.99 -6.46
C ARG A 108 -2.51 16.14 -6.32
N GLY A 109 -2.37 14.92 -5.85
CA GLY A 109 -3.47 13.97 -5.66
C GLY A 109 -3.04 12.78 -4.82
N ALA A 110 -4.01 12.00 -4.33
CA ALA A 110 -3.78 10.79 -3.56
C ALA A 110 -4.59 9.61 -4.11
N GLY A 111 -3.93 8.56 -4.57
CA GLY A 111 -4.51 7.28 -4.96
C GLY A 111 -4.47 6.29 -3.78
N LEU A 112 -5.58 5.66 -3.49
CA LEU A 112 -5.72 4.67 -2.41
C LEU A 112 -6.11 3.33 -3.04
N LEU A 113 -5.13 2.42 -3.18
CA LEU A 113 -5.27 1.11 -3.80
C LEU A 113 -5.47 0.04 -2.72
N CYS A 114 -6.62 -0.63 -2.69
CA CYS A 114 -6.96 -1.62 -1.65
C CYS A 114 -6.54 -1.14 -0.25
N ALA A 115 -6.72 0.16 0.00
CA ALA A 115 -6.09 0.83 1.13
C ALA A 115 -6.72 0.47 2.46
N LEU A 116 -5.90 0.39 3.50
CA LEU A 116 -6.37 0.32 4.88
C LEU A 116 -7.27 1.54 5.16
N PRO A 117 -8.53 1.32 5.55
CA PRO A 117 -9.43 2.42 5.88
C PRO A 117 -8.94 3.17 7.12
N ASN A 118 -9.33 4.41 7.24
CA ASN A 118 -8.97 5.23 8.40
C ASN A 118 -9.68 4.80 9.72
N SER A 119 -10.63 3.87 9.64
CA SER A 119 -11.21 3.16 10.80
C SER A 119 -10.26 2.09 11.36
N GLY A 120 -9.16 1.78 10.65
CA GLY A 120 -8.09 0.92 11.10
C GLY A 120 -8.26 -0.56 10.80
N ALA A 121 -7.29 -1.35 11.28
CA ALA A 121 -7.18 -2.79 11.06
C ALA A 121 -7.83 -3.64 12.15
N LEU A 122 -8.58 -3.07 13.10
CA LEU A 122 -9.23 -3.84 14.16
C LEU A 122 -10.15 -4.96 13.64
N PRO A 123 -10.94 -4.76 12.57
CA PRO A 123 -11.74 -5.84 12.00
C PRO A 123 -10.89 -7.01 11.49
N VAL A 124 -9.72 -6.72 10.91
CA VAL A 124 -8.77 -7.75 10.44
C VAL A 124 -8.20 -8.52 11.64
N ALA A 125 -7.76 -7.82 12.69
CA ALA A 125 -7.26 -8.43 13.92
C ALA A 125 -8.30 -9.37 14.57
N LEU A 126 -9.56 -8.93 14.66
CA LEU A 126 -10.65 -9.73 15.19
C LEU A 126 -11.00 -10.93 14.30
N LYS A 127 -10.94 -10.77 12.98
CA LYS A 127 -11.12 -11.88 12.01
C LYS A 127 -10.02 -12.92 12.21
N THR A 128 -8.75 -12.49 12.35
CA THR A 128 -7.61 -13.36 12.60
C THR A 128 -7.76 -14.11 13.92
N LEU A 129 -8.13 -13.42 15.00
CA LEU A 129 -8.37 -14.05 16.29
C LEU A 129 -9.47 -15.13 16.22
N ARG A 130 -10.55 -14.86 15.49
CA ARG A 130 -11.68 -15.80 15.38
C ARG A 130 -11.41 -16.97 14.46
N ARG A 131 -10.74 -16.77 13.34
CA ARG A 131 -10.52 -17.79 12.30
C ARG A 131 -9.23 -18.57 12.48
N THR A 132 -8.18 -17.90 12.93
CA THR A 132 -6.83 -18.46 13.11
C THR A 132 -6.24 -18.04 14.46
N PRO A 133 -6.81 -18.48 15.61
CA PRO A 133 -6.37 -18.03 16.94
C PRO A 133 -4.89 -18.34 17.20
N ARG A 134 -4.39 -19.49 16.72
CA ARG A 134 -2.97 -19.85 16.86
C ARG A 134 -2.06 -18.81 16.19
N THR A 135 -2.40 -18.37 14.98
CA THR A 135 -1.67 -17.31 14.25
C THR A 135 -1.71 -16.01 15.05
N PHE A 136 -2.90 -15.61 15.56
CA PHE A 136 -3.04 -14.41 16.37
C PHE A 136 -2.13 -14.42 17.62
N PHE A 137 -2.12 -15.51 18.39
CA PHE A 137 -1.25 -15.63 19.56
C PHE A 137 0.24 -15.70 19.22
N ARG A 138 0.61 -16.29 18.07
CA ARG A 138 1.99 -16.26 17.56
C ARG A 138 2.44 -14.84 17.21
N ILE A 139 1.58 -14.03 16.59
CA ILE A 139 1.85 -12.60 16.32
C ILE A 139 2.18 -11.87 17.61
N LEU A 140 1.38 -12.07 18.66
CA LEU A 140 1.60 -11.42 19.95
C LEU A 140 2.89 -11.89 20.64
N SER A 141 3.13 -13.20 20.67
CA SER A 141 4.30 -13.79 21.38
C SER A 141 5.64 -13.49 20.69
N HIS A 142 5.66 -13.38 19.36
CA HIS A 142 6.87 -13.06 18.60
C HIS A 142 7.05 -11.56 18.35
N ALA A 143 6.01 -10.76 18.61
CA ALA A 143 5.95 -9.34 18.23
C ALA A 143 6.34 -9.14 16.75
N SER A 144 5.79 -9.97 15.87
CA SER A 144 6.04 -10.03 14.42
C SER A 144 4.75 -10.34 13.69
N LEU A 145 4.56 -9.80 12.50
CA LEU A 145 3.41 -10.11 11.65
C LEU A 145 3.70 -11.25 10.66
N TRP A 146 4.93 -11.79 10.64
CA TRP A 146 5.29 -12.91 9.77
C TRP A 146 4.35 -14.12 9.87
N PRO A 147 3.83 -14.52 11.06
CA PRO A 147 2.88 -15.63 11.15
C PRO A 147 1.61 -15.50 10.31
N MET A 148 1.26 -14.30 9.82
CA MET A 148 0.11 -14.12 8.91
C MET A 148 0.40 -14.59 7.49
N VAL A 149 1.66 -14.53 7.08
CA VAL A 149 2.08 -14.80 5.69
C VAL A 149 3.09 -15.94 5.59
N GLU A 150 3.45 -16.58 6.69
CA GLU A 150 4.44 -17.66 6.76
C GLU A 150 4.09 -18.88 5.90
N ASP A 151 2.81 -19.20 5.81
CA ASP A 151 2.30 -20.25 4.92
C ASP A 151 2.05 -19.68 3.52
N PRO A 152 2.75 -20.18 2.46
CA PRO A 152 2.63 -19.64 1.11
C PRO A 152 1.20 -19.72 0.55
N ALA A 153 0.47 -20.81 0.82
CA ALA A 153 -0.90 -20.97 0.33
C ALA A 153 -1.85 -19.98 1.04
N HIS A 154 -1.64 -19.72 2.34
CA HIS A 154 -2.42 -18.74 3.07
C HIS A 154 -2.10 -17.31 2.59
N ALA A 155 -0.84 -16.98 2.36
CA ALA A 155 -0.42 -15.70 1.79
C ALA A 155 -1.06 -15.48 0.41
N ALA A 156 -0.99 -16.47 -0.47
CA ALA A 156 -1.63 -16.42 -1.78
C ALA A 156 -3.15 -16.18 -1.68
N HIS A 157 -3.83 -16.88 -0.76
CA HIS A 157 -5.27 -16.68 -0.53
C HIS A 157 -5.61 -15.24 -0.08
N LEU A 158 -4.73 -14.59 0.67
CA LEU A 158 -4.94 -13.21 1.12
C LEU A 158 -4.70 -12.18 0.01
N PHE A 159 -3.70 -12.40 -0.84
CA PHE A 159 -3.13 -11.38 -1.70
C PHE A 159 -3.36 -11.59 -3.19
N LEU A 160 -3.26 -12.83 -3.69
CA LEU A 160 -3.19 -13.11 -5.10
C LEU A 160 -4.54 -13.47 -5.74
N ASP A 161 -4.54 -13.57 -7.06
CA ASP A 161 -5.63 -14.14 -7.83
C ASP A 161 -5.87 -15.60 -7.41
N ARG A 162 -7.13 -16.05 -7.47
CA ARG A 162 -7.49 -17.43 -7.15
C ARG A 162 -6.90 -18.43 -8.15
N GLU A 163 -6.55 -17.96 -9.32
CA GLU A 163 -5.95 -18.74 -10.43
C GLU A 163 -4.42 -18.77 -10.37
N ALA A 164 -3.80 -18.23 -9.30
CA ALA A 164 -2.35 -18.27 -9.13
C ALA A 164 -1.85 -19.72 -9.00
N ASP A 165 -0.87 -20.08 -9.79
CA ASP A 165 -0.26 -21.41 -9.76
C ASP A 165 0.85 -21.52 -8.69
N ALA A 166 1.40 -22.73 -8.54
CA ALA A 166 2.40 -23.01 -7.51
C ALA A 166 3.70 -22.20 -7.67
N ASP A 167 4.12 -21.95 -8.91
CA ASP A 167 5.35 -21.20 -9.21
C ASP A 167 5.15 -19.70 -8.96
N GLU A 168 3.98 -19.16 -9.34
CA GLU A 168 3.57 -17.79 -9.02
C GLU A 168 3.54 -17.57 -7.50
N ILE A 169 2.94 -18.51 -6.75
CA ILE A 169 2.85 -18.47 -5.29
C ILE A 169 4.24 -18.51 -4.66
N ALA A 170 5.11 -19.43 -5.10
CA ALA A 170 6.45 -19.58 -4.57
C ALA A 170 7.30 -18.31 -4.83
N THR A 171 7.22 -17.77 -6.06
CA THR A 171 7.93 -16.56 -6.46
C THR A 171 7.47 -15.34 -5.66
N PHE A 172 6.16 -15.18 -5.46
CA PHE A 172 5.57 -14.13 -4.64
C PHE A 172 6.03 -14.25 -3.18
N HIS A 173 5.85 -15.43 -2.59
CA HIS A 173 6.15 -15.66 -1.18
C HIS A 173 7.64 -15.45 -0.84
N ALA A 174 8.55 -15.83 -1.74
CA ALA A 174 9.99 -15.63 -1.57
C ALA A 174 10.40 -14.14 -1.49
N ARG A 175 9.56 -13.22 -1.96
CA ARG A 175 9.81 -11.76 -1.95
C ARG A 175 9.21 -11.06 -0.75
N LEU A 176 8.36 -11.72 0.04
CA LEU A 176 7.77 -11.15 1.24
C LEU A 176 8.84 -10.97 2.33
N SER A 177 8.69 -9.94 3.13
CA SER A 177 9.49 -9.66 4.33
C SER A 177 8.59 -9.56 5.56
N ASP A 178 9.16 -9.57 6.77
CA ASP A 178 8.37 -9.32 7.99
C ASP A 178 7.85 -7.89 8.04
N GLU A 179 6.84 -7.66 8.85
CA GLU A 179 6.25 -6.34 9.06
C GLU A 179 6.22 -5.96 10.54
N SER A 180 6.19 -4.66 10.80
CA SER A 180 6.28 -4.11 12.12
C SER A 180 5.06 -4.40 13.00
N PHE A 181 5.32 -5.03 14.15
CA PHE A 181 4.31 -5.22 15.18
C PHE A 181 3.79 -3.88 15.75
N MET A 182 4.67 -2.92 16.01
CA MET A 182 4.24 -1.59 16.48
C MET A 182 3.49 -0.81 15.39
N GLY A 183 3.87 -0.99 14.11
CA GLY A 183 3.11 -0.47 12.97
C GLY A 183 1.71 -1.06 12.91
N PHE A 184 1.56 -2.36 13.17
CA PHE A 184 0.25 -3.01 13.26
C PHE A 184 -0.62 -2.44 14.40
N LEU A 185 -0.05 -2.21 15.58
CA LEU A 185 -0.77 -1.57 16.68
C LEU A 185 -1.21 -0.15 16.32
N ASP A 186 -0.37 0.60 15.60
CA ASP A 186 -0.73 1.91 15.07
C ASP A 186 -1.92 1.83 14.12
N MET A 187 -1.88 0.90 13.19
CA MET A 187 -2.95 0.66 12.22
C MET A 187 -4.25 0.14 12.86
N THR A 188 -4.15 -0.57 13.98
CA THR A 188 -5.31 -1.13 14.68
C THR A 188 -6.06 -0.09 15.51
N ALA A 189 -5.33 0.76 16.24
CA ALA A 189 -5.96 1.73 17.16
C ALA A 189 -5.10 2.95 17.54
N LEU A 190 -3.76 2.83 17.59
CA LEU A 190 -2.93 3.84 18.25
C LEU A 190 -2.66 5.08 17.40
N ALA A 191 -2.77 4.98 16.08
CA ALA A 191 -2.45 6.07 15.16
C ALA A 191 -3.43 6.17 13.99
N LEU A 192 -4.74 6.11 14.25
CA LEU A 192 -5.75 6.26 13.20
C LEU A 192 -5.73 7.68 12.64
N PRO A 193 -5.63 7.88 11.30
CA PRO A 193 -5.57 9.19 10.71
C PRO A 193 -6.93 9.88 10.77
N ARG A 194 -6.93 11.12 11.23
CA ARG A 194 -8.08 12.01 11.08
C ARG A 194 -8.11 12.54 9.65
N LEU A 195 -9.29 12.87 9.16
CA LEU A 195 -9.41 13.54 7.88
C LEU A 195 -8.59 14.84 7.86
N PRO A 196 -7.85 15.13 6.77
CA PRO A 196 -7.17 16.40 6.61
C PRO A 196 -8.19 17.53 6.52
N ARG A 197 -7.82 18.75 6.97
CA ARG A 197 -8.68 19.93 6.83
C ARG A 197 -8.95 20.27 5.36
N LYS A 198 -7.94 20.08 4.52
CA LYS A 198 -8.01 20.23 3.06
C LYS A 198 -7.31 19.02 2.44
N ALA A 199 -8.08 18.14 1.84
CA ALA A 199 -7.56 17.01 1.09
C ALA A 199 -7.26 17.44 -0.36
N PRO A 200 -6.18 16.92 -0.99
CA PRO A 200 -6.07 16.98 -2.43
C PRO A 200 -7.17 16.12 -3.07
N PRO A 201 -7.34 16.13 -4.40
CA PRO A 201 -8.17 15.14 -5.08
C PRO A 201 -7.79 13.70 -4.70
N VAL A 202 -8.78 12.85 -4.43
CA VAL A 202 -8.56 11.46 -4.00
C VAL A 202 -9.27 10.48 -4.93
N ALA A 203 -8.55 9.45 -5.38
CA ALA A 203 -9.14 8.27 -6.02
C ALA A 203 -9.01 7.06 -5.10
N VAL A 204 -10.04 6.20 -5.07
CA VAL A 204 -10.04 4.93 -4.33
C VAL A 204 -10.32 3.80 -5.30
N VAL A 205 -9.42 2.83 -5.36
CA VAL A 205 -9.56 1.62 -6.19
C VAL A 205 -9.44 0.40 -5.29
N GLY A 206 -10.37 -0.53 -5.39
CA GLY A 206 -10.41 -1.76 -4.60
C GLY A 206 -10.68 -3.00 -5.43
N GLY A 207 -10.31 -4.17 -4.91
CA GLY A 207 -10.62 -5.47 -5.51
C GLY A 207 -11.97 -6.01 -5.02
N GLU A 208 -12.75 -6.61 -5.93
CA GLU A 208 -14.02 -7.25 -5.57
C GLU A 208 -13.81 -8.45 -4.63
N LEU A 209 -12.71 -9.21 -4.82
CA LEU A 209 -12.38 -10.40 -4.07
C LEU A 209 -11.34 -10.16 -2.97
N ASP A 210 -11.06 -8.91 -2.64
CA ASP A 210 -10.12 -8.54 -1.58
C ASP A 210 -10.52 -9.18 -0.24
N GLN A 211 -9.64 -10.08 0.27
CA GLN A 211 -9.89 -10.85 1.50
C GLN A 211 -9.55 -10.05 2.77
N ILE A 212 -8.82 -8.93 2.62
CA ILE A 212 -8.35 -8.09 3.73
C ILE A 212 -9.27 -6.89 3.90
N PHE A 213 -9.46 -6.09 2.84
CA PHE A 213 -10.31 -4.91 2.85
C PHE A 213 -11.41 -5.02 1.79
N PRO A 214 -12.57 -5.60 2.12
CA PRO A 214 -13.64 -5.87 1.16
C PRO A 214 -14.17 -4.58 0.52
N PRO A 215 -14.88 -4.68 -0.62
CA PRO A 215 -15.43 -3.53 -1.35
C PRO A 215 -16.21 -2.53 -0.49
N ALA A 216 -16.90 -3.02 0.56
CA ALA A 216 -17.66 -2.15 1.47
C ALA A 216 -16.75 -1.16 2.20
N SER A 217 -15.57 -1.60 2.67
CA SER A 217 -14.60 -0.72 3.33
C SER A 217 -13.97 0.29 2.39
N GLN A 218 -13.77 -0.07 1.11
CA GLN A 218 -13.26 0.85 0.09
C GLN A 218 -14.31 1.91 -0.29
N ARG A 219 -15.59 1.52 -0.35
CA ARG A 219 -16.69 2.48 -0.56
C ARG A 219 -16.84 3.44 0.64
N GLU A 220 -16.71 2.93 1.88
CA GLU A 220 -16.72 3.77 3.07
C GLU A 220 -15.55 4.78 3.05
N LEU A 221 -14.34 4.30 2.71
CA LEU A 221 -13.16 5.15 2.59
C LEU A 221 -13.36 6.25 1.53
N ALA A 222 -13.87 5.90 0.35
CA ALA A 222 -14.19 6.85 -0.72
C ALA A 222 -15.23 7.89 -0.26
N HIS A 223 -16.30 7.46 0.37
CA HIS A 223 -17.34 8.35 0.90
C HIS A 223 -16.76 9.39 1.89
N ARG A 224 -15.81 9.00 2.73
CA ARG A 224 -15.14 9.92 3.67
C ARG A 224 -14.32 11.01 2.96
N PHE A 225 -13.77 10.71 1.78
CA PHE A 225 -13.08 11.69 0.93
C PHE A 225 -14.00 12.34 -0.10
N ARG A 226 -15.34 12.12 -0.01
CA ARG A 226 -16.36 12.67 -0.92
C ARG A 226 -16.11 12.30 -2.38
N THR A 227 -15.67 11.06 -2.61
CA THR A 227 -15.45 10.47 -3.93
C THR A 227 -16.14 9.11 -4.03
N THR A 228 -16.03 8.46 -5.19
CA THR A 228 -16.58 7.13 -5.43
C THR A 228 -15.44 6.12 -5.56
N ALA A 229 -15.61 4.93 -5.00
CA ALA A 229 -14.64 3.85 -5.16
C ALA A 229 -14.87 3.11 -6.49
N THR A 230 -13.78 2.92 -7.25
CA THR A 230 -13.76 2.00 -8.39
C THR A 230 -13.43 0.60 -7.88
N ILE A 231 -14.34 -0.36 -8.10
CA ILE A 231 -14.14 -1.75 -7.67
C ILE A 231 -13.84 -2.61 -8.90
N ILE A 232 -12.65 -3.21 -8.91
CA ILE A 232 -12.18 -4.06 -10.01
C ILE A 232 -12.78 -5.45 -9.86
N ALA A 233 -13.56 -5.87 -10.87
CA ALA A 233 -14.19 -7.18 -10.91
C ALA A 233 -13.17 -8.31 -10.80
N ASN A 234 -13.45 -9.30 -9.96
CA ASN A 234 -12.58 -10.43 -9.64
C ASN A 234 -11.17 -10.03 -9.14
N GLY A 235 -10.96 -8.77 -8.77
CA GLY A 235 -9.67 -8.27 -8.29
C GLY A 235 -9.36 -8.75 -6.87
N PRO A 236 -8.15 -9.26 -6.59
CA PRO A 236 -7.68 -9.60 -5.26
C PRO A 236 -7.19 -8.38 -4.48
N HIS A 237 -6.51 -8.61 -3.32
CA HIS A 237 -5.91 -7.52 -2.55
C HIS A 237 -4.73 -6.86 -3.27
N ASP A 238 -3.83 -7.67 -3.84
CA ASP A 238 -2.64 -7.19 -4.56
C ASP A 238 -2.97 -6.93 -6.05
N LEU A 239 -3.85 -5.96 -6.29
CA LEU A 239 -4.28 -5.61 -7.65
C LEU A 239 -3.10 -5.31 -8.59
N MET A 240 -2.01 -4.72 -8.09
CA MET A 240 -0.83 -4.40 -8.88
C MET A 240 -0.05 -5.63 -9.35
N LEU A 241 -0.21 -6.77 -8.69
CA LEU A 241 0.40 -8.06 -9.07
C LEU A 241 -0.58 -9.00 -9.78
N SER A 242 -1.88 -8.66 -9.79
CA SER A 242 -2.93 -9.53 -10.32
C SER A 242 -3.00 -9.52 -11.85
N ARG A 243 -3.68 -10.53 -12.42
CA ARG A 243 -4.05 -10.54 -13.84
C ARG A 243 -4.96 -9.35 -14.23
N ARG A 244 -5.55 -8.66 -13.24
CA ARG A 244 -6.42 -7.47 -13.42
C ARG A 244 -5.67 -6.15 -13.22
N TRP A 245 -4.34 -6.19 -13.07
CA TRP A 245 -3.54 -5.00 -12.78
C TRP A 245 -3.79 -3.84 -13.75
N ARG A 246 -3.92 -4.14 -15.05
CA ARG A 246 -4.13 -3.13 -16.09
C ARG A 246 -5.42 -2.35 -15.89
N ALA A 247 -6.52 -3.02 -15.49
CA ALA A 247 -7.79 -2.36 -15.22
C ALA A 247 -7.69 -1.38 -14.04
N SER A 248 -6.99 -1.77 -12.98
CA SER A 248 -6.79 -0.90 -11.82
C SER A 248 -5.79 0.24 -12.09
N ALA A 249 -4.73 -0.01 -12.85
CA ALA A 249 -3.79 1.03 -13.29
C ALA A 249 -4.50 2.04 -14.22
N GLN A 250 -5.33 1.57 -15.16
CA GLN A 250 -6.11 2.42 -16.07
C GLN A 250 -7.10 3.30 -15.29
N ALA A 251 -7.78 2.77 -14.28
CA ALA A 251 -8.68 3.57 -13.45
C ALA A 251 -7.94 4.75 -12.75
N PHE A 252 -6.69 4.54 -12.33
CA PHE A 252 -5.87 5.65 -11.84
C PHE A 252 -5.42 6.58 -12.95
N LEU A 253 -5.02 6.07 -14.12
CA LEU A 253 -4.61 6.92 -15.25
C LEU A 253 -5.74 7.83 -15.71
N ASP A 254 -6.95 7.30 -15.84
CA ASP A 254 -8.13 8.08 -16.19
C ASP A 254 -8.40 9.19 -15.17
N TRP A 255 -8.27 8.87 -13.87
CA TRP A 255 -8.37 9.87 -12.81
C TRP A 255 -7.23 10.90 -12.86
N LEU A 256 -5.98 10.49 -13.11
CA LEU A 256 -4.82 11.39 -13.22
C LEU A 256 -5.02 12.44 -14.29
N HIS A 257 -5.68 12.10 -15.41
CA HIS A 257 -6.02 13.03 -16.49
C HIS A 257 -7.10 14.05 -16.09
N THR A 258 -7.83 13.84 -14.98
CA THR A 258 -8.81 14.81 -14.46
C THR A 258 -8.18 15.83 -13.50
N LEU A 259 -6.92 15.62 -13.09
CA LEU A 259 -6.26 16.51 -12.14
C LEU A 259 -5.83 17.82 -12.83
N PRO A 260 -5.95 18.96 -12.10
CA PRO A 260 -5.54 20.26 -12.59
C PRO A 260 -4.02 20.37 -12.78
#